data_79a7858df7811af341a8023002f650c6
#
_entry.id   79a7858df7811af341a8023002f650c6
#
_cell.length_a   1.000
_cell.length_b   1.000
_cell.length_c   1.000
_cell.angle_alpha   90.00
_cell.angle_beta   90.00
_cell.angle_gamma   90.00
#
_symmetry.space_group_name_H-M   'P 1'
#
loop_
_entity.id
_entity.type
_entity.pdbx_description
1 polymer ?
#
loop_
_entity_poly.entity_id
_entity_poly.type
_entity_poly.pdbx_seq_one_letter_code
_entity_poly.pdbx_strand_id
1 'polypeptide(L)'
;EDPRRQRQMCIRDSIKKELRKELDDKQKQLFGIDKLKIPRSTLPAITHVDYSARLQTVHNDTNPKMHKLLKEFKKVTDCPVLVNTSFNVRGEPIVNTPEDAYRCFMRTEMDYLAIGGFLLNKTDQPEWESDDWQDEFELD
;
A
#
# COMPACT_ATOMS: atom_id res chain seq x y z
N GLU A 1 24.99 -17.15 -6.86
CA GLU A 1 23.95 -16.16 -6.51
C GLU A 1 22.82 -16.33 -7.51
N ASP A 2 21.61 -16.62 -7.02
CA ASP A 2 20.43 -16.81 -7.86
C ASP A 2 20.05 -15.47 -8.51
N PRO A 3 20.18 -15.30 -9.84
CA PRO A 3 19.84 -14.06 -10.53
C PRO A 3 18.33 -13.72 -10.43
N ARG A 4 17.51 -14.64 -9.88
CA ARG A 4 16.07 -14.47 -9.67
C ARG A 4 15.73 -13.76 -8.36
N ARG A 5 16.69 -13.54 -7.47
CA ARG A 5 16.51 -12.58 -6.36
C ARG A 5 16.52 -11.19 -6.95
N GLN A 6 15.36 -10.77 -7.38
CA GLN A 6 15.08 -9.37 -7.66
C GLN A 6 15.45 -8.58 -6.40
N ARG A 7 16.63 -7.94 -6.41
CA ARG A 7 16.91 -6.90 -5.43
C ARG A 7 15.82 -5.87 -5.64
N GLN A 8 14.87 -5.79 -4.72
CA GLN A 8 13.94 -4.68 -4.65
C GLN A 8 14.76 -3.43 -4.36
N MET A 9 15.33 -2.85 -5.40
CA MET A 9 15.94 -1.54 -5.31
C MET A 9 14.77 -0.56 -5.11
N CYS A 10 14.55 -0.15 -3.87
CA CYS A 10 13.72 1.00 -3.58
C CYS A 10 14.41 2.23 -4.18
N ILE A 11 14.09 2.54 -5.42
CA ILE A 11 14.53 3.79 -6.06
C ILE A 11 13.74 4.91 -5.41
N ARG A 12 14.42 5.82 -4.72
CA ARG A 12 13.81 7.04 -4.23
C ARG A 12 13.86 8.07 -5.36
N ASP A 13 12.70 8.52 -5.80
CA ASP A 13 12.56 9.51 -6.85
C ASP A 13 11.56 10.59 -6.42
N SER A 14 11.49 11.66 -7.16
CA SER A 14 10.60 12.79 -6.89
C SER A 14 9.35 12.73 -7.75
N ILE A 15 8.21 13.06 -7.15
CA ILE A 15 6.95 13.23 -7.88
C ILE A 15 7.11 14.34 -8.92
N LYS A 16 6.66 14.10 -10.15
CA LYS A 16 6.66 15.07 -11.25
C LYS A 16 5.99 16.38 -10.83
N LYS A 17 6.54 17.51 -11.27
CA LYS A 17 6.06 18.83 -10.86
C LYS A 17 4.58 19.06 -11.17
N GLU A 18 4.11 18.60 -12.33
CA GLU A 18 2.71 18.72 -12.78
C GLU A 18 1.72 17.94 -11.91
N LEU A 19 2.18 16.94 -11.15
CA LEU A 19 1.35 16.16 -10.22
C LEU A 19 1.37 16.71 -8.79
N ARG A 20 2.24 17.69 -8.51
CA ARG A 20 2.35 18.31 -7.18
C ARG A 20 1.24 19.32 -6.97
N LYS A 21 0.74 19.36 -5.74
CA LYS A 21 -0.17 20.42 -5.28
C LYS A 21 0.64 21.52 -4.61
N GLU A 22 0.36 22.76 -4.96
CA GLU A 22 0.91 23.91 -4.27
C GLU A 22 0.31 24.00 -2.86
N LEU A 23 1.16 24.22 -1.87
CA LEU A 23 0.75 24.43 -0.50
C LEU A 23 0.57 25.93 -0.26
N ASP A 24 -0.52 26.29 0.42
CA ASP A 24 -0.70 27.65 0.91
C ASP A 24 0.26 27.97 2.08
N ASP A 25 0.32 29.26 2.48
CA ASP A 25 1.28 29.69 3.49
C ASP A 25 1.00 29.09 4.88
N LYS A 26 -0.27 28.79 5.20
CA LYS A 26 -0.64 28.13 6.44
C LYS A 26 -0.18 26.66 6.45
N GLN A 27 -0.36 25.97 5.32
CA GLN A 27 0.06 24.58 5.16
C GLN A 27 1.60 24.42 5.19
N LYS A 28 2.34 25.41 4.68
CA LYS A 28 3.81 25.42 4.75
C LYS A 28 4.34 25.55 6.19
N GLN A 29 3.60 26.24 7.06
CA GLN A 29 3.98 26.48 8.46
C GLN A 29 3.65 25.32 9.39
N LEU A 30 2.89 24.32 8.95
CA LEU A 30 2.56 23.15 9.75
C LEU A 30 3.81 22.37 10.16
N PHE A 31 3.76 21.78 11.35
CA PHE A 31 4.85 21.00 11.92
C PHE A 31 4.39 19.59 12.33
N GLY A 32 5.33 18.64 12.41
CA GLY A 32 5.07 17.29 12.90
C GLY A 32 4.02 16.52 12.08
N ILE A 33 3.13 15.84 12.78
CA ILE A 33 2.10 14.94 12.22
C ILE A 33 1.11 15.69 11.31
N ASP A 34 0.82 16.95 11.58
CA ASP A 34 -0.13 17.73 10.79
C ASP A 34 0.36 17.95 9.34
N LYS A 35 1.67 17.93 9.12
CA LYS A 35 2.23 17.91 7.76
C LYS A 35 1.81 16.68 6.95
N LEU A 36 1.58 15.54 7.60
CA LEU A 36 1.22 14.29 6.91
C LEU A 36 -0.22 14.28 6.42
N LYS A 37 -1.10 15.06 7.05
CA LYS A 37 -2.52 15.11 6.72
C LYS A 37 -2.83 15.87 5.41
N ILE A 38 -1.85 16.60 4.87
CA ILE A 38 -2.06 17.46 3.70
C ILE A 38 -1.68 16.71 2.42
N PRO A 39 -2.62 16.55 1.47
CA PRO A 39 -2.32 15.97 0.16
C PRO A 39 -1.38 16.89 -0.65
N ARG A 40 -0.17 16.42 -0.95
CA ARG A 40 0.88 17.15 -1.68
C ARG A 40 0.89 16.90 -3.18
N SER A 41 0.15 15.91 -3.62
CA SER A 41 0.06 15.55 -5.04
C SER A 41 -1.30 14.97 -5.36
N THR A 42 -1.52 14.65 -6.62
CA THR A 42 -2.66 13.84 -7.08
C THR A 42 -2.55 12.37 -6.69
N LEU A 43 -1.38 11.96 -6.16
CA LEU A 43 -1.10 10.60 -5.66
C LEU A 43 -0.68 10.67 -4.17
N PRO A 44 -1.58 11.07 -3.25
CA PRO A 44 -1.22 11.39 -1.88
C PRO A 44 -0.67 10.19 -1.10
N ALA A 45 -1.17 8.97 -1.35
CA ALA A 45 -0.78 7.77 -0.62
C ALA A 45 0.69 7.35 -0.80
N ILE A 46 1.35 7.79 -1.88
CA ILE A 46 2.74 7.46 -2.19
C ILE A 46 3.69 8.66 -2.08
N THR A 47 3.17 9.85 -1.77
CA THR A 47 3.96 11.09 -1.78
C THR A 47 4.38 11.48 -0.37
N HIS A 48 5.69 11.48 -0.12
CA HIS A 48 6.28 11.95 1.13
C HIS A 48 6.25 13.48 1.27
N VAL A 49 6.57 13.97 2.48
CA VAL A 49 6.56 15.41 2.80
C VAL A 49 7.52 16.25 1.95
N ASP A 50 8.56 15.64 1.41
CA ASP A 50 9.58 16.24 0.53
C ASP A 50 9.31 16.00 -0.96
N TYR A 51 8.08 15.56 -1.31
CA TYR A 51 7.67 15.17 -2.66
C TYR A 51 8.44 13.99 -3.24
N SER A 52 9.16 13.24 -2.41
CA SER A 52 9.75 11.97 -2.84
C SER A 52 8.73 10.84 -2.79
N ALA A 53 9.01 9.78 -3.53
CA ALA A 53 8.31 8.50 -3.48
C ALA A 53 9.31 7.36 -3.58
N ARG A 54 8.95 6.18 -3.06
CA ARG A 54 9.70 4.94 -3.27
C ARG A 54 9.09 4.20 -4.44
N LEU A 55 9.90 3.99 -5.47
CA LEU A 55 9.49 3.35 -6.71
C LEU A 55 9.95 1.90 -6.76
N GLN A 56 9.05 1.02 -7.20
CA GLN A 56 9.35 -0.34 -7.59
C GLN A 56 8.80 -0.55 -9.00
N THR A 57 9.68 -0.87 -9.96
CA THR A 57 9.27 -1.15 -11.33
C THR A 57 8.89 -2.61 -11.48
N VAL A 58 7.83 -2.87 -12.25
CA VAL A 58 7.34 -4.22 -12.52
C VAL A 58 7.48 -4.51 -14.01
N HIS A 59 8.30 -5.51 -14.36
CA HIS A 59 8.54 -5.92 -15.72
C HIS A 59 7.77 -7.21 -16.06
N ASN A 60 7.37 -7.35 -17.33
CA ASN A 60 6.56 -8.48 -17.77
C ASN A 60 7.33 -9.82 -17.73
N ASP A 61 8.65 -9.79 -17.94
CA ASP A 61 9.54 -10.95 -17.91
C ASP A 61 9.79 -11.47 -16.49
N THR A 62 9.84 -10.58 -15.50
CA THR A 62 10.12 -10.94 -14.10
C THR A 62 8.87 -11.19 -13.26
N ASN A 63 7.78 -10.44 -13.50
CA ASN A 63 6.51 -10.60 -12.79
C ASN A 63 5.31 -10.34 -13.71
N PRO A 64 4.97 -11.29 -14.59
CA PRO A 64 3.92 -11.11 -15.60
C PRO A 64 2.52 -10.89 -15.00
N LYS A 65 2.22 -11.52 -13.85
CA LYS A 65 0.90 -11.38 -13.21
C LYS A 65 0.70 -9.95 -12.68
N MET A 66 1.67 -9.43 -11.93
CA MET A 66 1.60 -8.07 -11.40
C MET A 66 1.66 -7.02 -12.50
N HIS A 67 2.48 -7.25 -13.54
CA HIS A 67 2.54 -6.39 -14.70
C HIS A 67 1.18 -6.32 -15.43
N LYS A 68 0.50 -7.46 -15.61
CA LYS A 68 -0.84 -7.51 -16.20
C LYS A 68 -1.86 -6.78 -15.33
N LEU A 69 -1.82 -6.97 -14.01
CA LEU A 69 -2.69 -6.27 -13.06
C LEU A 69 -2.54 -4.74 -13.19
N LEU A 70 -1.32 -4.23 -13.18
CA LEU A 70 -1.04 -2.80 -13.36
C LEU A 70 -1.55 -2.26 -14.70
N LYS A 71 -1.43 -3.05 -15.78
CA LYS A 71 -1.98 -2.66 -17.11
C LYS A 71 -3.50 -2.57 -17.10
N GLU A 72 -4.18 -3.55 -16.50
CA GLU A 72 -5.65 -3.52 -16.43
C GLU A 72 -6.12 -2.39 -15.50
N PHE A 73 -5.46 -2.18 -14.37
CA PHE A 73 -5.75 -1.07 -13.46
C PHE A 73 -5.60 0.29 -14.17
N LYS A 74 -4.54 0.47 -14.95
CA LYS A 74 -4.36 1.68 -15.76
C LYS A 74 -5.50 1.91 -16.76
N LYS A 75 -6.01 0.86 -17.41
CA LYS A 75 -7.12 1.01 -18.36
C LYS A 75 -8.40 1.53 -17.71
N VAL A 76 -8.66 1.11 -16.47
CA VAL A 76 -9.87 1.46 -15.72
C VAL A 76 -9.76 2.82 -15.04
N THR A 77 -8.57 3.15 -14.52
CA THR A 77 -8.37 4.32 -13.65
C THR A 77 -7.52 5.42 -14.26
N ASP A 78 -6.90 5.17 -15.42
CA ASP A 78 -5.82 5.98 -16.02
C ASP A 78 -4.59 6.18 -15.11
N CYS A 79 -4.50 5.42 -14.01
CA CYS A 79 -3.41 5.46 -13.06
C CYS A 79 -2.60 4.15 -13.09
N PRO A 80 -1.31 4.16 -13.50
CA PRO A 80 -0.50 2.94 -13.59
C PRO A 80 0.24 2.61 -12.28
N VAL A 81 -0.25 3.06 -11.13
CA VAL A 81 0.44 2.96 -9.84
C VAL A 81 -0.44 2.30 -8.80
N LEU A 82 0.11 1.32 -8.10
CA LEU A 82 -0.47 0.71 -6.91
C LEU A 82 0.44 0.94 -5.70
N VAL A 83 -0.14 1.02 -4.51
CA VAL A 83 0.62 1.07 -3.26
C VAL A 83 1.06 -0.34 -2.91
N ASN A 84 2.36 -0.51 -2.63
CA ASN A 84 2.91 -1.74 -2.09
C ASN A 84 3.32 -1.51 -0.64
N THR A 85 2.76 -2.31 0.26
CA THR A 85 3.06 -2.27 1.69
C THR A 85 3.11 -3.69 2.26
N SER A 86 3.66 -3.87 3.46
CA SER A 86 3.57 -5.13 4.18
C SER A 86 2.12 -5.46 4.49
N PHE A 87 1.77 -6.74 4.43
CA PHE A 87 0.45 -7.21 4.80
C PHE A 87 0.49 -7.69 6.25
N ASN A 88 0.15 -6.83 7.17
CA ASN A 88 0.06 -7.07 8.61
C ASN A 88 -0.54 -5.84 9.30
N VAL A 89 -1.03 -5.99 10.51
CA VAL A 89 -1.32 -4.89 11.41
C VAL A 89 -0.07 -4.51 12.22
N ARG A 90 -0.06 -3.34 12.84
CA ARG A 90 1.07 -2.89 13.65
C ARG A 90 1.31 -3.86 14.82
N GLY A 91 2.58 -4.25 15.05
CA GLY A 91 2.99 -5.21 16.05
C GLY A 91 2.89 -6.68 15.62
N GLU A 92 2.07 -6.99 14.61
CA GLU A 92 1.90 -8.35 14.09
C GLU A 92 3.03 -8.70 13.09
N PRO A 93 3.54 -9.95 13.07
CA PRO A 93 4.41 -10.43 12.00
C PRO A 93 3.76 -10.31 10.62
N ILE A 94 4.58 -10.15 9.58
CA ILE A 94 4.08 -10.14 8.19
C ILE A 94 3.37 -11.46 7.91
N VAL A 95 2.17 -11.37 7.31
CA VAL A 95 1.35 -12.50 6.85
C VAL A 95 2.19 -13.49 6.04
N ASN A 96 2.14 -14.77 6.43
CA ASN A 96 2.90 -15.84 5.80
C ASN A 96 2.01 -16.99 5.27
N THR A 97 0.82 -17.18 5.83
CA THR A 97 -0.12 -18.22 5.43
C THR A 97 -1.43 -17.62 4.92
N PRO A 98 -2.26 -18.39 4.17
CA PRO A 98 -3.61 -17.95 3.81
C PRO A 98 -4.49 -17.63 5.02
N GLU A 99 -4.33 -18.38 6.10
CA GLU A 99 -5.04 -18.17 7.37
C GLU A 99 -4.66 -16.85 8.02
N ASP A 100 -3.37 -16.50 8.04
CA ASP A 100 -2.91 -15.20 8.52
C ASP A 100 -3.47 -14.07 7.67
N ALA A 101 -3.49 -14.26 6.33
CA ALA A 101 -4.06 -13.28 5.41
C ALA A 101 -5.56 -13.05 5.67
N TYR A 102 -6.31 -14.12 5.88
CA TYR A 102 -7.73 -14.04 6.19
C TYR A 102 -7.97 -13.38 7.55
N ARG A 103 -7.19 -13.74 8.58
CA ARG A 103 -7.25 -13.12 9.91
C ARG A 103 -6.97 -11.61 9.83
N CYS A 104 -5.89 -11.21 9.20
CA CYS A 104 -5.54 -9.80 9.01
C CYS A 104 -6.64 -9.06 8.22
N PHE A 105 -7.18 -9.67 7.17
CA PHE A 105 -8.29 -9.13 6.41
C PHE A 105 -9.53 -8.92 7.30
N MET A 106 -9.92 -9.90 8.12
CA MET A 106 -11.11 -9.81 8.97
C MET A 106 -10.95 -8.76 10.09
N ARG A 107 -9.75 -8.59 10.63
CA ARG A 107 -9.43 -7.63 11.71
C ARG A 107 -9.26 -6.18 11.23
N THR A 108 -9.16 -5.94 9.93
CA THR A 108 -8.94 -4.60 9.35
C THR A 108 -10.16 -4.11 8.60
N GLU A 109 -10.18 -2.85 8.19
CA GLU A 109 -11.26 -2.23 7.40
C GLU A 109 -11.09 -2.43 5.88
N MET A 110 -10.41 -3.50 5.45
CA MET A 110 -10.29 -3.84 4.03
C MET A 110 -11.63 -4.30 3.48
N ASP A 111 -12.01 -3.84 2.29
CA ASP A 111 -13.24 -4.24 1.62
C ASP A 111 -13.11 -5.61 0.96
N TYR A 112 -11.95 -5.88 0.34
CA TYR A 112 -11.68 -7.08 -0.43
C TYR A 112 -10.32 -7.67 -0.12
N LEU A 113 -10.24 -9.01 -0.18
CA LEU A 113 -8.98 -9.76 -0.18
C LEU A 113 -8.89 -10.59 -1.45
N ALA A 114 -7.86 -10.35 -2.27
CA ALA A 114 -7.52 -11.21 -3.40
C ALA A 114 -6.31 -12.08 -3.04
N ILE A 115 -6.50 -13.40 -3.02
CA ILE A 115 -5.46 -14.37 -2.68
C ILE A 115 -5.52 -15.59 -3.60
N GLY A 116 -4.42 -15.87 -4.29
CA GLY A 116 -4.40 -16.94 -5.27
C GLY A 116 -5.41 -16.70 -6.40
N GLY A 117 -6.40 -17.59 -6.52
CA GLY A 117 -7.52 -17.50 -7.46
C GLY A 117 -8.83 -17.04 -6.82
N PHE A 118 -8.82 -16.63 -5.57
CA PHE A 118 -10.01 -16.26 -4.80
C PHE A 118 -10.08 -14.74 -4.61
N LEU A 119 -11.31 -14.22 -4.65
CA LEU A 119 -11.64 -12.86 -4.25
C LEU A 119 -12.70 -12.94 -3.15
N LEU A 120 -12.35 -12.45 -1.98
CA LEU A 120 -13.25 -12.40 -0.83
C LEU A 120 -13.74 -10.96 -0.65
N ASN A 121 -15.06 -10.80 -0.50
CA ASN A 121 -15.67 -9.53 -0.09
C ASN A 121 -15.93 -9.58 1.41
N LYS A 122 -15.58 -8.54 2.14
CA LYS A 122 -15.76 -8.45 3.59
C LYS A 122 -17.21 -8.72 4.01
N THR A 123 -18.16 -8.14 3.30
CA THR A 123 -19.58 -8.23 3.63
C THR A 123 -20.18 -9.63 3.46
N ASP A 124 -19.51 -10.49 2.70
CA ASP A 124 -19.96 -11.87 2.46
C ASP A 124 -19.37 -12.87 3.47
N GLN A 125 -18.52 -12.37 4.38
CA GLN A 125 -17.88 -13.21 5.39
C GLN A 125 -18.75 -13.31 6.65
N PRO A 126 -18.64 -14.41 7.42
CA PRO A 126 -19.23 -14.49 8.74
C PRO A 126 -18.79 -13.33 9.65
N GLU A 127 -19.64 -12.96 10.60
CA GLU A 127 -19.22 -12.00 11.62
C GLU A 127 -17.96 -12.51 12.32
N TRP A 128 -16.95 -11.67 12.36
CA TRP A 128 -15.72 -11.94 13.07
C TRP A 128 -15.94 -11.52 14.52
N GLU A 129 -15.85 -12.49 15.44
CA GLU A 129 -15.78 -12.15 16.87
C GLU A 129 -14.50 -11.33 17.06
N SER A 130 -14.66 -10.07 17.44
CA SER A 130 -13.55 -9.15 17.59
C SER A 130 -12.68 -9.62 18.77
N ASP A 131 -11.63 -10.35 18.49
CA ASP A 131 -10.49 -10.37 19.39
C ASP A 131 -9.99 -8.94 19.46
N ASP A 132 -9.79 -8.38 20.65
CA ASP A 132 -9.12 -7.10 20.84
C ASP A 132 -7.65 -7.23 20.45
N TRP A 133 -7.44 -7.40 19.12
CA TRP A 133 -6.10 -7.60 18.55
C TRP A 133 -5.16 -6.43 18.86
N GLN A 134 -5.72 -5.25 19.21
CA GLN A 134 -4.96 -4.08 19.63
C GLN A 134 -4.28 -4.28 20.98
N ASP A 135 -4.83 -5.15 21.83
CA ASP A 135 -4.26 -5.52 23.12
C ASP A 135 -3.34 -6.76 23.04
N GLU A 136 -3.38 -7.49 21.90
CA GLU A 136 -2.59 -8.71 21.68
C GLU A 136 -1.11 -8.38 21.36
N PHE A 137 -0.83 -7.19 20.82
CA PHE A 137 0.52 -6.78 20.43
C PHE A 137 0.92 -5.49 21.14
N GLU A 138 2.05 -5.55 21.85
CA GLU A 138 2.65 -4.35 22.45
C GLU A 138 3.00 -3.34 21.34
N LEU A 139 2.62 -2.10 21.54
CA LEU A 139 2.97 -1.00 20.63
C LEU A 139 4.41 -0.59 20.92
N ASP A 140 5.31 -0.71 19.92
CA ASP A 140 6.68 -0.17 19.95
C ASP A 140 6.71 1.35 20.15
#